data_37b8f64b2b7a4bf6fff83a02ab81d9d5
#
_entry.id   37b8f64b2b7a4bf6fff83a02ab81d9d5
#
_cell.length_a   1.000
_cell.length_b   1.000
_cell.length_c   1.000
_cell.angle_alpha   90.00
_cell.angle_beta   90.00
_cell.angle_gamma   90.00
#
_symmetry.space_group_name_H-M   'P 1'
#
loop_
_entity.id
_entity.type
_entity.pdbx_description
1 polymer ?
#
loop_
_entity_poly.entity_id
_entity_poly.type
_entity_poly.pdbx_seq_one_letter_code
_entity_poly.pdbx_strand_id
1 'polypeptide(L)'
;MKMKPVVFLCASYALIAGCSGDGQKSAISGNIADAGGQTIYLERYVNNRGVITDSTVIASDGSFVIKPAQPLEKDFYRVLLNDRDYVVLIADSTQTIRIEAQAGKIGESACVKGSDDTALLQEFEEAYNELASKIEAPTARLREPGLSDADVLRIKEEVVKARKQLADYVRHWLESNSSTPAAIAAVQALDMRTDLPQYQRVVKDLSQSFGHTVHYRQLKQKVEFASTGGLQQGQEILDPRSMPQQRVEGVLIALGKEAPEIALPDPSGTTRKLSDLRGKVVLLDFWASWCGPCRRENPAVVKAYDEYNKDGFEVFSVSLDKEKTKWIEAIAQDGLGWPNHVSDLRGWESKPAADFGVHSIPFPVLIDRDGKVIAYGPNVRGPMLEAHLKQFFGR
;
A
#
# COMPACT_ATOMS: atom_id res chain seq x y z
N MET A 1 -0.96 1.10 35.58
CA MET A 1 0.08 2.13 35.61
C MET A 1 -0.28 3.12 34.51
N LYS A 2 -0.77 4.32 34.86
CA LYS A 2 -1.29 5.30 33.89
C LYS A 2 -0.12 5.92 33.14
N MET A 3 0.06 5.57 31.88
CA MET A 3 0.94 6.32 30.97
C MET A 3 0.29 7.67 30.69
N LYS A 4 0.97 8.74 31.10
CA LYS A 4 0.59 10.10 30.69
C LYS A 4 1.01 10.30 29.24
N PRO A 5 0.20 10.98 28.40
CA PRO A 5 0.63 11.36 27.08
C PRO A 5 1.81 12.31 27.20
N VAL A 6 2.91 12.01 26.54
CA VAL A 6 4.05 12.92 26.40
C VAL A 6 3.67 13.89 25.29
N VAL A 7 3.11 15.02 25.69
CA VAL A 7 2.93 16.17 24.79
C VAL A 7 4.34 16.74 24.58
N PHE A 8 4.91 16.52 23.40
CA PHE A 8 6.10 17.24 23.00
C PHE A 8 5.72 18.71 22.73
N LEU A 9 6.04 19.57 23.69
CA LEU A 9 5.94 21.01 23.53
C LEU A 9 6.95 21.43 22.44
N CYS A 10 6.45 21.89 21.30
CA CYS A 10 7.27 22.53 20.27
C CYS A 10 7.94 23.78 20.88
N ALA A 11 9.14 23.62 21.41
CA ALA A 11 9.90 24.72 21.98
C ALA A 11 10.29 25.71 20.86
N SER A 12 9.82 26.95 21.00
CA SER A 12 10.11 28.05 20.08
C SER A 12 11.58 28.45 20.21
N TYR A 13 12.43 27.99 19.30
CA TYR A 13 13.76 28.55 19.13
C TYR A 13 13.78 29.63 18.07
N ALA A 14 14.36 30.77 18.43
CA ALA A 14 14.35 32.00 17.68
C ALA A 14 15.10 31.90 16.35
N LEU A 15 14.54 32.57 15.33
CA LEU A 15 15.07 32.81 14.00
C LEU A 15 16.46 33.46 14.05
N ILE A 16 17.43 32.82 13.37
CA ILE A 16 18.55 33.54 12.80
C ILE A 16 18.23 33.72 11.31
N ALA A 17 17.78 34.91 10.95
CA ALA A 17 17.59 35.33 9.57
C ALA A 17 18.97 35.62 8.96
N GLY A 18 19.44 34.73 8.09
CA GLY A 18 20.54 34.97 7.18
C GLY A 18 19.96 35.29 5.81
N CYS A 19 19.93 36.59 5.43
CA CYS A 19 19.63 37.03 4.08
C CYS A 19 20.80 36.70 3.15
N SER A 20 20.57 35.98 2.07
CA SER A 20 21.24 36.18 0.80
C SER A 20 20.41 35.58 -0.33
N GLY A 21 20.05 36.43 -1.31
CA GLY A 21 19.21 36.08 -2.44
C GLY A 21 19.96 35.15 -3.39
N ASP A 22 19.30 34.07 -3.71
CA ASP A 22 19.38 33.34 -4.96
C ASP A 22 18.10 32.50 -5.03
N GLY A 23 17.51 32.32 -6.21
CA GLY A 23 16.19 31.72 -6.40
C GLY A 23 15.93 30.54 -5.48
N GLN A 24 15.03 30.72 -4.53
CA GLN A 24 14.83 29.85 -3.36
C GLN A 24 14.42 28.46 -3.81
N LYS A 25 15.39 27.55 -3.88
CA LYS A 25 15.11 26.12 -4.04
C LYS A 25 14.49 25.63 -2.74
N SER A 26 13.39 24.89 -2.83
CA SER A 26 12.77 24.22 -1.69
C SER A 26 13.84 23.45 -0.91
N ALA A 27 13.80 23.53 0.41
CA ALA A 27 14.70 22.77 1.27
C ALA A 27 13.89 22.03 2.33
N ILE A 28 14.24 20.78 2.58
CA ILE A 28 13.73 20.01 3.71
C ILE A 28 14.88 19.91 4.72
N SER A 29 14.71 20.46 5.89
CA SER A 29 15.75 20.53 6.91
C SER A 29 15.20 20.12 8.27
N GLY A 30 16.05 19.86 9.23
CA GLY A 30 15.60 19.60 10.59
C GLY A 30 16.63 18.94 11.47
N ASN A 31 16.13 18.27 12.49
CA ASN A 31 16.93 17.50 13.41
C ASN A 31 16.24 16.16 13.71
N ILE A 32 16.97 15.05 13.56
CA ILE A 32 16.55 13.72 13.99
C ILE A 32 17.46 13.30 15.15
N ALA A 33 16.92 13.38 16.35
CA ALA A 33 17.67 12.97 17.53
C ALA A 33 18.07 11.49 17.43
N ASP A 34 19.27 11.17 17.92
CA ASP A 34 19.84 9.82 17.93
C ASP A 34 20.09 9.19 16.53
N ALA A 35 20.13 10.01 15.46
CA ALA A 35 20.38 9.58 14.09
C ALA A 35 21.72 10.02 13.51
N GLY A 36 22.60 10.62 14.28
CA GLY A 36 23.90 11.11 13.81
C GLY A 36 24.69 10.06 13.03
N GLY A 37 25.16 10.43 11.83
CA GLY A 37 25.91 9.54 10.92
C GLY A 37 25.04 8.63 10.05
N GLN A 38 23.74 8.54 10.28
CA GLN A 38 22.84 7.79 9.41
C GLN A 38 22.49 8.61 8.14
N THR A 39 22.06 7.90 7.08
CA THR A 39 21.56 8.55 5.87
C THR A 39 20.06 8.71 5.98
N ILE A 40 19.57 9.92 5.71
CA ILE A 40 18.15 10.23 5.59
C ILE A 40 17.81 10.42 4.12
N TYR A 41 16.69 9.91 3.69
CA TYR A 41 16.27 9.88 2.31
C TYR A 41 14.97 10.67 2.11
N LEU A 42 14.84 11.29 0.93
CA LEU A 42 13.58 11.81 0.42
C LEU A 42 13.07 10.86 -0.64
N GLU A 43 11.85 10.40 -0.48
CA GLU A 43 11.20 9.47 -1.39
C GLU A 43 9.90 10.04 -1.91
N ARG A 44 9.63 9.86 -3.20
CA ARG A 44 8.35 10.16 -3.85
C ARG A 44 7.74 8.90 -4.43
N TYR A 45 6.42 8.80 -4.40
CA TYR A 45 5.72 7.71 -5.08
C TYR A 45 5.54 8.01 -6.56
N VAL A 46 6.19 7.21 -7.42
CA VAL A 46 6.09 7.29 -8.88
C VAL A 46 5.68 5.91 -9.41
N ASN A 47 4.59 5.84 -10.17
CA ASN A 47 4.09 4.57 -10.74
C ASN A 47 3.96 3.44 -9.70
N ASN A 48 3.34 3.72 -8.56
CA ASN A 48 3.15 2.82 -7.42
C ASN A 48 4.45 2.34 -6.74
N ARG A 49 5.55 3.06 -6.88
CA ARG A 49 6.83 2.76 -6.26
C ARG A 49 7.35 3.95 -5.50
N GLY A 50 7.92 3.68 -4.33
CA GLY A 50 8.78 4.63 -3.67
C GLY A 50 10.09 4.78 -4.48
N VAL A 51 10.39 5.99 -4.92
CA VAL A 51 11.61 6.33 -5.61
C VAL A 51 12.36 7.32 -4.74
N ILE A 52 13.56 6.95 -4.32
CA ILE A 52 14.45 7.88 -3.63
C ILE A 52 14.84 8.97 -4.65
N THR A 53 14.47 10.19 -4.35
CA THR A 53 14.81 11.34 -5.18
C THR A 53 16.08 12.03 -4.72
N ASP A 54 16.30 12.05 -3.41
CA ASP A 54 17.43 12.73 -2.78
C ASP A 54 17.79 12.07 -1.44
N SER A 55 19.00 12.36 -0.95
CA SER A 55 19.45 11.91 0.37
C SER A 55 20.54 12.81 0.93
N THR A 56 20.76 12.73 2.25
CA THR A 56 21.90 13.37 2.91
C THR A 56 22.32 12.57 4.14
N VAL A 57 23.54 12.74 4.60
CA VAL A 57 24.02 12.19 5.88
C VAL A 57 23.66 13.17 6.99
N ILE A 58 23.06 12.67 8.04
CA ILE A 58 22.71 13.43 9.25
C ILE A 58 24.01 13.73 10.00
N ALA A 59 24.21 14.98 10.38
CA ALA A 59 25.36 15.41 11.17
C ALA A 59 25.34 14.78 12.58
N SER A 60 26.47 14.78 13.28
CA SER A 60 26.60 14.20 14.62
C SER A 60 25.67 14.79 15.67
N ASP A 61 25.20 16.04 15.46
CA ASP A 61 24.25 16.72 16.32
C ASP A 61 22.77 16.43 15.95
N GLY A 62 22.54 15.53 14.98
CA GLY A 62 21.21 15.17 14.48
C GLY A 62 20.69 16.08 13.38
N SER A 63 21.38 17.17 13.03
CA SER A 63 20.91 18.11 12.00
C SER A 63 21.08 17.56 10.60
N PHE A 64 20.16 17.93 9.70
CA PHE A 64 20.23 17.58 8.28
C PHE A 64 19.63 18.65 7.38
N VAL A 65 20.05 18.65 6.12
CA VAL A 65 19.45 19.46 5.04
C VAL A 65 19.41 18.63 3.77
N ILE A 66 18.21 18.35 3.26
CA ILE A 66 18.00 17.79 1.91
C ILE A 66 17.69 18.96 0.99
N LYS A 67 18.46 19.10 -0.06
CA LYS A 67 18.24 20.06 -1.15
C LYS A 67 17.83 19.28 -2.39
N PRO A 68 16.52 19.20 -2.72
CA PRO A 68 16.08 18.44 -3.87
C PRO A 68 16.80 18.87 -5.15
N ALA A 69 17.29 17.89 -5.92
CA ALA A 69 17.98 18.14 -7.18
C ALA A 69 17.06 18.75 -8.25
N GLN A 70 15.76 18.41 -8.16
CA GLN A 70 14.70 18.96 -8.99
C GLN A 70 13.64 19.65 -8.11
N PRO A 71 12.94 20.68 -8.62
CA PRO A 71 11.82 21.29 -7.90
C PRO A 71 10.79 20.23 -7.51
N LEU A 72 10.32 20.28 -6.28
CA LEU A 72 9.26 19.39 -5.81
C LEU A 72 7.94 19.74 -6.51
N GLU A 73 7.32 18.78 -7.15
CA GLU A 73 5.92 18.89 -7.57
C GLU A 73 5.03 18.73 -6.34
N LYS A 74 3.83 19.35 -6.34
CA LYS A 74 2.90 19.17 -5.22
C LYS A 74 2.43 17.70 -5.17
N ASP A 75 2.94 16.93 -4.19
CA ASP A 75 2.68 15.50 -4.03
C ASP A 75 2.99 15.02 -2.62
N PHE A 76 2.72 13.75 -2.37
CA PHE A 76 3.15 13.05 -1.16
C PHE A 76 4.61 12.61 -1.27
N TYR A 77 5.35 12.87 -0.21
CA TYR A 77 6.74 12.44 -0.03
C TYR A 77 6.89 11.69 1.28
N ARG A 78 7.92 10.88 1.39
CA ARG A 78 8.39 10.35 2.67
C ARG A 78 9.79 10.86 2.95
N VAL A 79 10.02 11.29 4.19
CA VAL A 79 11.36 11.51 4.73
C VAL A 79 11.63 10.36 5.68
N LEU A 80 12.64 9.53 5.40
CA LEU A 80 12.82 8.24 6.04
C LEU A 80 14.29 7.94 6.37
N LEU A 81 14.52 7.26 7.49
CA LEU A 81 15.77 6.55 7.79
C LEU A 81 15.73 5.13 7.23
N ASN A 82 14.57 4.49 7.27
CA ASN A 82 14.27 3.17 6.73
C ASN A 82 12.76 3.00 6.54
N ASP A 83 12.33 1.85 6.01
CA ASP A 83 10.92 1.61 5.65
C ASP A 83 9.93 1.63 6.83
N ARG A 84 10.41 1.54 8.07
CA ARG A 84 9.58 1.55 9.29
C ARG A 84 9.68 2.86 10.06
N ASP A 85 10.64 3.71 9.70
CA ASP A 85 10.96 4.92 10.45
C ASP A 85 10.97 6.12 9.50
N TYR A 86 9.80 6.74 9.32
CA TYR A 86 9.56 7.80 8.34
C TYR A 86 8.42 8.73 8.78
N VAL A 87 8.38 9.89 8.14
CA VAL A 87 7.23 10.82 8.18
C VAL A 87 6.74 11.08 6.75
N VAL A 88 5.42 11.20 6.61
CA VAL A 88 4.78 11.58 5.35
C VAL A 88 4.66 13.10 5.29
N LEU A 89 5.02 13.67 4.15
CA LEU A 89 4.90 15.08 3.83
C LEU A 89 3.98 15.26 2.63
N ILE A 90 3.24 16.35 2.62
CA ILE A 90 2.61 16.89 1.43
C ILE A 90 3.36 18.18 1.12
N ALA A 91 4.11 18.21 0.03
CA ALA A 91 5.08 19.26 -0.24
C ALA A 91 5.09 19.68 -1.70
N ASP A 92 5.55 20.92 -1.94
CA ASP A 92 5.87 21.46 -3.25
C ASP A 92 7.11 22.36 -3.22
N SER A 93 7.52 22.86 -4.38
CA SER A 93 8.72 23.69 -4.53
C SER A 93 8.64 25.10 -3.91
N THR A 94 7.48 25.53 -3.45
CA THR A 94 7.29 26.85 -2.84
C THR A 94 7.56 26.85 -1.34
N GLN A 95 7.72 25.66 -0.74
CA GLN A 95 7.78 25.46 0.71
C GLN A 95 9.20 25.23 1.21
N THR A 96 9.49 25.73 2.41
CA THR A 96 10.66 25.35 3.22
C THR A 96 10.19 24.56 4.41
N ILE A 97 10.50 23.27 4.43
CA ILE A 97 9.98 22.34 5.43
C ILE A 97 11.04 22.10 6.51
N ARG A 98 10.61 22.13 7.76
CA ARG A 98 11.43 21.77 8.90
C ARG A 98 10.82 20.60 9.66
N ILE A 99 11.65 19.60 9.98
CA ILE A 99 11.26 18.37 10.66
C ILE A 99 12.10 18.23 11.93
N GLU A 100 11.44 18.04 13.06
CA GLU A 100 12.06 17.66 14.33
C GLU A 100 11.49 16.30 14.73
N ALA A 101 12.34 15.29 14.93
CA ALA A 101 11.88 13.95 15.28
C ALA A 101 12.94 13.16 16.05
N GLN A 102 12.59 11.93 16.47
CA GLN A 102 13.48 10.99 17.12
C GLN A 102 13.64 9.72 16.27
N ALA A 103 14.86 9.23 16.10
CA ALA A 103 15.14 8.00 15.39
C ALA A 103 14.44 6.78 16.02
N GLY A 104 13.95 5.87 15.19
CA GLY A 104 13.17 4.70 15.60
C GLY A 104 11.70 5.01 15.92
N LYS A 105 11.29 6.29 15.87
CA LYS A 105 9.92 6.77 16.15
C LYS A 105 9.56 8.00 15.33
N ILE A 106 10.16 8.18 14.15
CA ILE A 106 9.90 9.39 13.33
C ILE A 106 8.41 9.58 13.11
N GLY A 107 7.69 8.52 12.73
CA GLY A 107 6.25 8.59 12.46
C GLY A 107 5.39 9.03 13.65
N GLU A 108 5.86 8.80 14.89
CA GLU A 108 5.14 9.15 16.12
C GLU A 108 5.59 10.49 16.72
N SER A 109 6.85 10.88 16.46
CA SER A 109 7.50 12.02 17.11
C SER A 109 7.69 13.23 16.21
N ALA A 110 7.46 13.10 14.90
CA ALA A 110 7.75 14.16 13.96
C ALA A 110 6.84 15.38 14.13
N CYS A 111 7.48 16.51 14.42
CA CYS A 111 6.86 17.83 14.31
C CYS A 111 7.31 18.45 12.99
N VAL A 112 6.37 18.65 12.06
CA VAL A 112 6.63 19.22 10.74
C VAL A 112 6.10 20.65 10.67
N LYS A 113 6.94 21.56 10.17
CA LYS A 113 6.58 22.97 9.96
C LYS A 113 6.86 23.36 8.51
N GLY A 114 6.12 24.34 7.99
CA GLY A 114 6.32 24.88 6.64
C GLY A 114 5.47 24.22 5.55
N SER A 115 4.56 23.32 5.92
CA SER A 115 3.54 22.76 5.03
C SER A 115 2.20 22.66 5.78
N ASP A 116 1.24 23.49 5.39
CA ASP A 116 -0.11 23.49 5.96
C ASP A 116 -0.85 22.19 5.64
N ASP A 117 -0.66 21.66 4.42
CA ASP A 117 -1.25 20.38 4.02
C ASP A 117 -0.71 19.21 4.87
N THR A 118 0.59 19.21 5.22
CA THR A 118 1.17 18.21 6.12
C THR A 118 0.66 18.37 7.53
N ALA A 119 0.57 19.61 8.05
CA ALA A 119 0.05 19.86 9.38
C ALA A 119 -1.40 19.38 9.51
N LEU A 120 -2.23 19.63 8.50
CA LEU A 120 -3.61 19.16 8.44
C LEU A 120 -3.69 17.61 8.38
N LEU A 121 -2.78 16.96 7.65
CA LEU A 121 -2.69 15.50 7.62
C LEU A 121 -2.34 14.96 9.01
N GLN A 122 -1.34 15.53 9.71
CA GLN A 122 -0.93 15.10 11.03
C GLN A 122 -2.05 15.30 12.07
N GLU A 123 -2.76 16.43 12.04
CA GLU A 123 -3.92 16.66 12.88
C GLU A 123 -5.02 15.59 12.67
N PHE A 124 -5.31 15.28 11.41
CA PHE A 124 -6.26 14.22 11.08
C PHE A 124 -5.79 12.86 11.61
N GLU A 125 -4.53 12.48 11.39
CA GLU A 125 -3.96 11.20 11.80
C GLU A 125 -3.94 11.05 13.33
N GLU A 126 -3.66 12.10 14.09
CA GLU A 126 -3.70 12.09 15.56
C GLU A 126 -5.11 11.74 16.08
N ALA A 127 -6.11 12.48 15.61
CA ALA A 127 -7.51 12.24 16.00
C ALA A 127 -8.03 10.88 15.50
N TYR A 128 -7.65 10.49 14.28
CA TYR A 128 -7.97 9.18 13.72
C TYR A 128 -7.39 8.04 14.58
N ASN A 129 -6.11 8.13 14.96
CA ASN A 129 -5.44 7.10 15.76
C ASN A 129 -6.04 6.99 17.16
N GLU A 130 -6.43 8.09 17.78
CA GLU A 130 -7.16 8.06 19.05
C GLU A 130 -8.48 7.30 18.94
N LEU A 131 -9.26 7.57 17.89
CA LEU A 131 -10.53 6.87 17.65
C LEU A 131 -10.34 5.40 17.23
N ALA A 132 -9.33 5.11 16.40
CA ALA A 132 -9.01 3.76 15.98
C ALA A 132 -8.57 2.86 17.14
N SER A 133 -7.86 3.41 18.11
CA SER A 133 -7.47 2.68 19.34
C SER A 133 -8.69 2.15 20.12
N LYS A 134 -9.82 2.86 20.06
CA LYS A 134 -11.09 2.44 20.68
C LYS A 134 -11.75 1.26 19.95
N ILE A 135 -11.29 0.93 18.75
CA ILE A 135 -11.69 -0.26 17.99
C ILE A 135 -10.72 -1.41 18.26
N GLU A 136 -9.43 -1.12 18.26
CA GLU A 136 -8.37 -2.14 18.39
C GLU A 136 -8.38 -2.81 19.77
N ALA A 137 -8.48 -2.03 20.84
CA ALA A 137 -8.45 -2.56 22.19
C ALA A 137 -9.61 -3.55 22.50
N PRO A 138 -10.88 -3.24 22.20
CA PRO A 138 -11.96 -4.22 22.33
C PRO A 138 -11.82 -5.41 21.38
N THR A 139 -11.34 -5.19 20.13
CA THR A 139 -11.15 -6.27 19.17
C THR A 139 -10.09 -7.27 19.62
N ALA A 140 -9.02 -6.80 20.26
CA ALA A 140 -7.99 -7.67 20.84
C ALA A 140 -8.56 -8.57 21.92
N ARG A 141 -9.48 -8.06 22.77
CA ARG A 141 -10.15 -8.85 23.84
C ARG A 141 -10.98 -10.00 23.28
N LEU A 142 -11.52 -9.90 22.05
CA LEU A 142 -12.27 -11.01 21.43
C LEU A 142 -11.41 -12.26 21.17
N ARG A 143 -10.06 -12.15 21.26
CA ARG A 143 -9.14 -13.28 21.11
C ARG A 143 -8.78 -13.95 22.43
N GLU A 144 -9.23 -13.41 23.55
CA GLU A 144 -8.96 -13.98 24.88
C GLU A 144 -9.76 -15.27 25.07
N PRO A 145 -9.14 -16.34 25.61
CA PRO A 145 -9.86 -17.59 25.87
C PRO A 145 -10.82 -17.42 27.06
N GLY A 146 -11.97 -18.12 27.01
CA GLY A 146 -12.92 -18.19 28.13
C GLY A 146 -13.94 -17.06 28.24
N LEU A 147 -14.12 -16.25 27.17
CA LEU A 147 -15.18 -15.26 27.13
C LEU A 147 -16.56 -15.93 27.10
N SER A 148 -17.49 -15.40 27.86
CA SER A 148 -18.91 -15.79 27.75
C SER A 148 -19.55 -15.19 26.48
N ASP A 149 -20.62 -15.81 25.97
CA ASP A 149 -21.38 -15.27 24.83
C ASP A 149 -21.86 -13.84 25.09
N ALA A 150 -22.24 -13.52 26.34
CA ALA A 150 -22.65 -12.18 26.75
C ALA A 150 -21.47 -11.16 26.65
N ASP A 151 -20.26 -11.57 27.04
CA ASP A 151 -19.07 -10.71 26.91
C ASP A 151 -18.71 -10.48 25.43
N VAL A 152 -18.76 -11.53 24.61
CA VAL A 152 -18.54 -11.43 23.16
C VAL A 152 -19.54 -10.47 22.52
N LEU A 153 -20.84 -10.56 22.90
CA LEU A 153 -21.84 -9.66 22.35
C LEU A 153 -21.58 -8.21 22.76
N ARG A 154 -21.29 -7.95 24.03
CA ARG A 154 -20.97 -6.62 24.55
C ARG A 154 -19.75 -6.01 23.85
N ILE A 155 -18.67 -6.79 23.67
CA ILE A 155 -17.46 -6.32 22.98
C ILE A 155 -17.75 -5.99 21.51
N LYS A 156 -18.56 -6.81 20.82
CA LYS A 156 -19.00 -6.52 19.46
C LYS A 156 -19.79 -5.20 19.37
N GLU A 157 -20.67 -4.93 20.31
CA GLU A 157 -21.41 -3.67 20.38
C GLU A 157 -20.48 -2.47 20.61
N GLU A 158 -19.48 -2.61 21.52
CA GLU A 158 -18.43 -1.60 21.72
C GLU A 158 -17.68 -1.29 20.41
N VAL A 159 -17.27 -2.33 19.66
CA VAL A 159 -16.57 -2.20 18.37
C VAL A 159 -17.45 -1.50 17.33
N VAL A 160 -18.72 -1.89 17.21
CA VAL A 160 -19.68 -1.27 16.26
C VAL A 160 -19.85 0.21 16.57
N LYS A 161 -20.04 0.56 17.85
CA LYS A 161 -20.16 1.96 18.29
C LYS A 161 -18.90 2.77 17.98
N ALA A 162 -17.72 2.21 18.27
CA ALA A 162 -16.44 2.88 18.00
C ALA A 162 -16.19 3.08 16.49
N ARG A 163 -16.51 2.09 15.66
CA ARG A 163 -16.45 2.22 14.19
C ARG A 163 -17.36 3.31 13.66
N LYS A 164 -18.59 3.38 14.20
CA LYS A 164 -19.51 4.47 13.83
C LYS A 164 -18.95 5.83 14.18
N GLN A 165 -18.40 6.00 15.39
CA GLN A 165 -17.81 7.28 15.83
C GLN A 165 -16.64 7.69 14.93
N LEU A 166 -15.76 6.73 14.54
CA LEU A 166 -14.67 7.00 13.61
C LEU A 166 -15.18 7.44 12.24
N ALA A 167 -16.15 6.73 11.68
CA ALA A 167 -16.73 7.08 10.39
C ALA A 167 -17.42 8.44 10.41
N ASP A 168 -18.16 8.77 11.48
CA ASP A 168 -18.84 10.06 11.64
C ASP A 168 -17.81 11.20 11.75
N TYR A 169 -16.70 10.99 12.49
CA TYR A 169 -15.59 11.95 12.54
C TYR A 169 -15.01 12.22 11.15
N VAL A 170 -14.67 11.16 10.40
CA VAL A 170 -14.07 11.29 9.06
C VAL A 170 -15.02 12.01 8.10
N ARG A 171 -16.32 11.67 8.11
CA ARG A 171 -17.33 12.34 7.27
C ARG A 171 -17.39 13.85 7.58
N HIS A 172 -17.46 14.18 8.86
CA HIS A 172 -17.50 15.59 9.28
C HIS A 172 -16.21 16.33 8.91
N TRP A 173 -15.04 15.72 9.12
CA TRP A 173 -13.76 16.30 8.75
C TRP A 173 -13.69 16.58 7.23
N LEU A 174 -14.18 15.67 6.40
CA LEU A 174 -14.23 15.81 4.94
C LEU A 174 -15.19 16.93 4.48
N GLU A 175 -16.19 17.33 5.27
CA GLU A 175 -17.07 18.46 4.92
C GLU A 175 -16.30 19.75 4.69
N SER A 176 -15.26 19.99 5.47
CA SER A 176 -14.43 21.20 5.39
C SER A 176 -13.14 21.02 4.61
N ASN A 177 -12.67 19.78 4.44
CA ASN A 177 -11.30 19.49 3.98
C ASN A 177 -11.23 18.67 2.68
N SER A 178 -12.34 18.42 1.98
CA SER A 178 -12.38 17.56 0.79
C SER A 178 -11.51 18.04 -0.39
N SER A 179 -11.16 19.35 -0.41
CA SER A 179 -10.30 19.95 -1.43
C SER A 179 -8.80 19.97 -1.06
N THR A 180 -8.44 19.46 0.10
CA THR A 180 -7.03 19.35 0.53
C THR A 180 -6.45 17.98 0.17
N PRO A 181 -5.15 17.87 -0.15
CA PRO A 181 -4.54 16.59 -0.44
C PRO A 181 -4.67 15.56 0.70
N ALA A 182 -4.72 16.00 1.95
CA ALA A 182 -4.93 15.15 3.12
C ALA A 182 -6.26 14.36 3.05
N ALA A 183 -7.27 14.87 2.31
CA ALA A 183 -8.53 14.17 2.09
C ALA A 183 -8.38 12.81 1.37
N ILE A 184 -7.29 12.61 0.61
CA ILE A 184 -6.99 11.32 -0.03
C ILE A 184 -6.72 10.25 1.04
N ALA A 185 -6.00 10.60 2.11
CA ALA A 185 -5.78 9.68 3.22
C ALA A 185 -7.06 9.51 4.05
N ALA A 186 -7.73 10.63 4.38
CA ALA A 186 -8.92 10.62 5.22
C ALA A 186 -10.07 9.80 4.64
N VAL A 187 -10.39 9.97 3.35
CA VAL A 187 -11.52 9.25 2.74
C VAL A 187 -11.33 7.73 2.72
N GLN A 188 -10.09 7.27 2.71
CA GLN A 188 -9.79 5.82 2.73
C GLN A 188 -10.09 5.15 4.08
N ALA A 189 -10.33 5.93 5.13
CA ALA A 189 -10.80 5.42 6.43
C ALA A 189 -12.30 5.08 6.44
N LEU A 190 -13.05 5.43 5.40
CA LEU A 190 -14.46 5.12 5.23
C LEU A 190 -14.67 3.84 4.40
N ASP A 191 -15.80 3.18 4.61
CA ASP A 191 -16.20 2.06 3.75
C ASP A 191 -16.79 2.60 2.43
N MET A 192 -16.09 2.39 1.32
CA MET A 192 -16.51 2.88 0.01
C MET A 192 -17.90 2.37 -0.42
N ARG A 193 -18.39 1.24 0.11
CA ARG A 193 -19.73 0.71 -0.18
C ARG A 193 -20.84 1.58 0.40
N THR A 194 -20.60 2.19 1.55
CA THR A 194 -21.57 3.03 2.25
C THR A 194 -21.31 4.51 2.05
N ASP A 195 -20.07 4.89 1.75
CA ASP A 195 -19.59 6.27 1.73
C ASP A 195 -19.08 6.71 0.35
N LEU A 196 -19.52 6.06 -0.73
CA LEU A 196 -19.13 6.41 -2.10
C LEU A 196 -19.28 7.90 -2.43
N PRO A 197 -20.35 8.62 -1.96
CA PRO A 197 -20.47 10.05 -2.22
C PRO A 197 -19.30 10.89 -1.68
N GLN A 198 -18.72 10.54 -0.52
CA GLN A 198 -17.55 11.21 0.05
C GLN A 198 -16.31 11.02 -0.83
N TYR A 199 -16.11 9.81 -1.33
CA TYR A 199 -15.04 9.48 -2.27
C TYR A 199 -15.18 10.25 -3.58
N GLN A 200 -16.39 10.30 -4.15
CA GLN A 200 -16.69 11.06 -5.38
C GLN A 200 -16.44 12.55 -5.18
N ARG A 201 -16.80 13.10 -4.01
CA ARG A 201 -16.55 14.49 -3.66
C ARG A 201 -15.05 14.81 -3.63
N VAL A 202 -14.24 14.00 -2.94
CA VAL A 202 -12.78 14.19 -2.86
C VAL A 202 -12.15 14.11 -4.26
N VAL A 203 -12.54 13.13 -5.09
CA VAL A 203 -12.06 13.02 -6.47
C VAL A 203 -12.43 14.25 -7.29
N LYS A 204 -13.65 14.76 -7.16
CA LYS A 204 -14.08 15.98 -7.85
C LYS A 204 -13.27 17.19 -7.42
N ASP A 205 -13.18 17.42 -6.10
CA ASP A 205 -12.60 18.63 -5.51
C ASP A 205 -11.08 18.73 -5.74
N LEU A 206 -10.38 17.59 -5.81
CA LEU A 206 -8.93 17.51 -6.05
C LEU A 206 -8.53 17.41 -7.52
N SER A 207 -9.48 17.32 -8.46
CA SER A 207 -9.19 17.02 -9.86
C SER A 207 -8.22 18.00 -10.53
N GLN A 208 -8.33 19.28 -10.24
CA GLN A 208 -7.48 20.33 -10.82
C GLN A 208 -6.13 20.49 -10.11
N SER A 209 -6.13 20.42 -8.78
CA SER A 209 -4.94 20.70 -7.98
C SER A 209 -4.03 19.48 -7.81
N PHE A 210 -4.59 18.27 -7.82
CA PHE A 210 -3.88 17.03 -7.50
C PHE A 210 -4.03 15.92 -8.54
N GLY A 211 -4.74 16.17 -9.65
CA GLY A 211 -5.05 15.21 -10.71
C GLY A 211 -3.85 14.53 -11.37
N HIS A 212 -2.68 15.18 -11.32
CA HIS A 212 -1.43 14.68 -11.86
C HIS A 212 -0.76 13.60 -10.99
N THR A 213 -1.15 13.47 -9.70
CA THR A 213 -0.49 12.56 -8.76
C THR A 213 -0.94 11.11 -8.92
N VAL A 214 -0.08 10.19 -8.50
CA VAL A 214 -0.39 8.75 -8.49
C VAL A 214 -1.54 8.45 -7.52
N HIS A 215 -1.51 9.04 -6.34
CA HIS A 215 -2.50 8.85 -5.28
C HIS A 215 -3.90 9.26 -5.73
N TYR A 216 -4.01 10.41 -6.40
CA TYR A 216 -5.28 10.86 -6.97
C TYR A 216 -5.80 9.91 -8.06
N ARG A 217 -4.94 9.52 -9.02
CA ARG A 217 -5.35 8.62 -10.11
C ARG A 217 -5.83 7.27 -9.59
N GLN A 218 -5.19 6.72 -8.58
CA GLN A 218 -5.62 5.48 -7.92
C GLN A 218 -6.98 5.65 -7.24
N LEU A 219 -7.16 6.73 -6.48
CA LEU A 219 -8.44 7.02 -5.84
C LEU A 219 -9.54 7.16 -6.87
N LYS A 220 -9.31 7.91 -7.95
CA LYS A 220 -10.25 8.09 -9.05
C LYS A 220 -10.65 6.77 -9.70
N GLN A 221 -9.67 5.91 -10.02
CA GLN A 221 -9.92 4.59 -10.59
C GLN A 221 -10.78 3.71 -9.68
N LYS A 222 -10.51 3.70 -8.37
CA LYS A 222 -11.33 2.99 -7.38
C LYS A 222 -12.78 3.52 -7.35
N VAL A 223 -12.95 4.83 -7.40
CA VAL A 223 -14.28 5.48 -7.40
C VAL A 223 -15.05 5.18 -8.69
N GLU A 224 -14.40 5.24 -9.85
CA GLU A 224 -15.00 4.89 -11.14
C GLU A 224 -15.46 3.44 -11.14
N PHE A 225 -14.63 2.51 -10.68
CA PHE A 225 -14.99 1.10 -10.54
C PHE A 225 -16.19 0.90 -9.60
N ALA A 226 -16.17 1.54 -8.43
CA ALA A 226 -17.27 1.46 -7.47
C ALA A 226 -18.59 2.02 -8.05
N SER A 227 -18.52 3.10 -8.82
CA SER A 227 -19.68 3.76 -9.44
C SER A 227 -20.32 2.92 -10.53
N THR A 228 -19.59 2.02 -11.16
CA THR A 228 -20.10 1.10 -12.21
C THR A 228 -20.71 -0.20 -11.65
N GLY A 229 -20.93 -0.27 -10.33
CA GLY A 229 -21.49 -1.46 -9.68
C GLY A 229 -20.46 -2.54 -9.34
N GLY A 230 -19.17 -2.25 -9.45
CA GLY A 230 -18.08 -3.19 -9.14
C GLY A 230 -17.94 -3.59 -7.67
N LEU A 231 -18.70 -2.97 -6.76
CA LEU A 231 -18.71 -3.31 -5.35
C LEU A 231 -19.85 -4.27 -5.00
N GLN A 232 -19.75 -5.54 -5.36
CA GLN A 232 -20.65 -6.56 -4.82
C GLN A 232 -20.15 -7.05 -3.43
N GLN A 233 -21.11 -7.41 -2.57
CA GLN A 233 -20.90 -7.77 -1.16
C GLN A 233 -19.76 -8.75 -0.94
N GLY A 234 -18.78 -8.39 -0.10
CA GLY A 234 -17.84 -9.35 0.48
C GLY A 234 -16.37 -8.95 0.60
N GLN A 235 -15.93 -7.80 0.08
CA GLN A 235 -14.52 -7.37 0.23
C GLN A 235 -14.35 -6.29 1.29
N GLU A 236 -13.62 -6.63 2.33
CA GLU A 236 -13.09 -5.67 3.31
C GLU A 236 -12.13 -4.70 2.61
N ILE A 237 -12.48 -3.40 2.60
CA ILE A 237 -11.57 -2.36 2.12
C ILE A 237 -10.50 -2.19 3.21
N LEU A 238 -9.27 -2.50 2.85
CA LEU A 238 -8.12 -2.50 3.74
C LEU A 238 -7.86 -1.11 4.35
N ASP A 239 -7.53 -1.08 5.65
CA ASP A 239 -7.02 0.05 6.44
C ASP A 239 -5.95 0.83 5.64
N PRO A 240 -5.97 2.18 5.61
CA PRO A 240 -4.92 3.01 5.00
C PRO A 240 -3.50 2.69 5.50
N ARG A 241 -3.38 2.16 6.73
CA ARG A 241 -2.13 1.63 7.30
C ARG A 241 -1.71 0.28 6.72
N SER A 242 -2.62 -0.40 6.02
CA SER A 242 -2.37 -1.63 5.26
C SER A 242 -2.11 -1.36 3.78
N MET A 243 -1.99 -0.09 3.34
CA MET A 243 -1.32 0.17 2.08
C MET A 243 0.05 -0.50 2.16
N PRO A 244 0.36 -1.41 1.22
CA PRO A 244 1.63 -2.11 1.30
C PRO A 244 2.74 -1.07 1.27
N GLN A 245 3.37 -0.87 2.43
CA GLN A 245 4.70 -0.28 2.54
C GLN A 245 5.68 -1.31 1.98
N GLN A 246 5.43 -1.73 0.76
CA GLN A 246 6.32 -2.63 0.08
C GLN A 246 7.28 -1.79 -0.76
N ARG A 247 8.30 -1.29 -0.09
CA ARG A 247 9.61 -1.25 -0.71
C ARG A 247 9.96 -2.70 -0.96
N VAL A 248 9.79 -3.12 -2.17
CA VAL A 248 10.31 -4.38 -2.62
C VAL A 248 11.78 -4.12 -2.95
N GLU A 249 12.64 -4.16 -1.92
CA GLU A 249 14.08 -4.26 -2.17
C GLU A 249 14.31 -5.49 -3.02
N GLY A 250 14.88 -5.30 -4.20
CA GLY A 250 15.18 -6.38 -5.13
C GLY A 250 14.10 -6.76 -6.13
N VAL A 251 12.94 -6.06 -6.19
CA VAL A 251 11.97 -6.36 -7.25
C VAL A 251 12.49 -5.92 -8.61
N LEU A 252 12.75 -6.90 -9.43
CA LEU A 252 13.15 -6.72 -10.82
C LEU A 252 11.95 -6.47 -11.75
N ILE A 253 10.70 -6.57 -11.27
CA ILE A 253 9.50 -6.33 -12.08
C ILE A 253 9.12 -4.85 -12.09
N ALA A 254 9.03 -4.29 -13.30
CA ALA A 254 8.52 -2.95 -13.56
C ALA A 254 7.35 -3.03 -14.53
N LEU A 255 6.30 -2.22 -14.29
CA LEU A 255 5.21 -2.06 -15.24
C LEU A 255 5.77 -1.67 -16.62
N GLY A 256 5.29 -2.36 -17.66
CA GLY A 256 5.77 -2.18 -19.04
C GLY A 256 7.14 -2.81 -19.34
N LYS A 257 7.79 -3.48 -18.38
CA LYS A 257 9.03 -4.24 -18.60
C LYS A 257 8.74 -5.72 -18.69
N GLU A 258 9.62 -6.45 -19.35
CA GLU A 258 9.54 -7.91 -19.42
C GLU A 258 9.58 -8.53 -18.02
N ALA A 259 8.71 -9.52 -17.80
CA ALA A 259 8.73 -10.32 -16.60
C ALA A 259 10.01 -11.18 -16.56
N PRO A 260 10.69 -11.31 -15.42
CA PRO A 260 11.80 -12.25 -15.26
C PRO A 260 11.37 -13.68 -15.67
N GLU A 261 12.28 -14.42 -16.31
CA GLU A 261 12.01 -15.81 -16.70
C GLU A 261 11.85 -16.71 -15.47
N ILE A 262 10.85 -17.59 -15.54
CA ILE A 262 10.65 -18.67 -14.58
C ILE A 262 10.71 -19.99 -15.34
N ALA A 263 11.62 -20.87 -14.91
CA ALA A 263 11.73 -22.24 -15.45
C ALA A 263 11.84 -23.19 -14.26
N LEU A 264 10.73 -23.85 -13.90
CA LEU A 264 10.65 -24.73 -12.73
C LEU A 264 9.90 -26.03 -13.06
N PRO A 265 10.12 -27.13 -12.30
CA PRO A 265 9.39 -28.35 -12.47
C PRO A 265 7.92 -28.24 -12.05
N ASP A 266 7.05 -28.87 -12.82
CA ASP A 266 5.65 -29.10 -12.45
C ASP A 266 5.51 -30.32 -11.51
N PRO A 267 4.31 -30.70 -11.05
CA PRO A 267 4.09 -31.88 -10.22
C PRO A 267 4.62 -33.20 -10.82
N SER A 268 4.70 -33.32 -12.15
CA SER A 268 5.24 -34.50 -12.82
C SER A 268 6.77 -34.48 -12.93
N GLY A 269 7.41 -33.36 -12.64
CA GLY A 269 8.84 -33.12 -12.83
C GLY A 269 9.20 -32.50 -14.17
N THR A 270 8.22 -32.22 -15.04
CA THR A 270 8.44 -31.56 -16.32
C THR A 270 8.68 -30.06 -16.11
N THR A 271 9.76 -29.51 -16.69
CA THR A 271 10.04 -28.08 -16.61
C THR A 271 9.03 -27.29 -17.42
N ARG A 272 8.36 -26.33 -16.78
CA ARG A 272 7.50 -25.30 -17.39
C ARG A 272 8.21 -23.96 -17.40
N LYS A 273 8.08 -23.23 -18.48
CA LYS A 273 8.67 -21.89 -18.61
C LYS A 273 7.59 -20.82 -18.77
N LEU A 274 7.78 -19.69 -18.12
CA LEU A 274 6.88 -18.55 -18.27
C LEU A 274 6.90 -18.03 -19.72
N SER A 275 8.06 -18.05 -20.36
CA SER A 275 8.24 -17.65 -21.76
C SER A 275 7.46 -18.52 -22.77
N ASP A 276 7.11 -19.77 -22.42
CA ASP A 276 6.32 -20.64 -23.29
C ASP A 276 4.87 -20.14 -23.47
N LEU A 277 4.45 -19.17 -22.64
CA LEU A 277 3.12 -18.56 -22.68
C LEU A 277 3.08 -17.24 -23.44
N ARG A 278 4.11 -16.87 -24.18
CA ARG A 278 4.10 -15.70 -25.05
C ARG A 278 2.90 -15.75 -26.03
N GLY A 279 2.30 -14.60 -26.29
CA GLY A 279 1.07 -14.49 -27.08
C GLY A 279 -0.21 -14.62 -26.27
N LYS A 280 -0.13 -15.02 -24.99
CA LYS A 280 -1.25 -15.08 -24.06
C LYS A 280 -1.18 -13.96 -23.01
N VAL A 281 -2.33 -13.58 -22.45
CA VAL A 281 -2.37 -12.80 -21.20
C VAL A 281 -2.22 -13.78 -20.05
N VAL A 282 -1.23 -13.57 -19.19
CA VAL A 282 -0.88 -14.56 -18.15
C VAL A 282 -1.09 -13.95 -16.76
N LEU A 283 -1.85 -14.65 -15.93
CA LEU A 283 -1.84 -14.44 -14.48
C LEU A 283 -0.73 -15.32 -13.88
N LEU A 284 0.39 -14.70 -13.53
CA LEU A 284 1.41 -15.32 -12.70
C LEU A 284 1.00 -15.14 -11.23
N ASP A 285 0.77 -16.26 -10.52
CA ASP A 285 0.30 -16.25 -9.14
C ASP A 285 1.28 -16.94 -8.19
N PHE A 286 1.82 -16.20 -7.22
CA PHE A 286 2.61 -16.76 -6.13
C PHE A 286 1.71 -17.10 -4.95
N TRP A 287 1.65 -18.37 -4.58
CA TRP A 287 0.75 -18.92 -3.59
C TRP A 287 1.38 -20.06 -2.78
N ALA A 288 0.61 -20.68 -1.87
CA ALA A 288 0.99 -21.94 -1.21
C ALA A 288 -0.23 -22.67 -0.63
N SER A 289 -0.11 -23.97 -0.40
CA SER A 289 -1.16 -24.80 0.21
C SER A 289 -1.57 -24.32 1.61
N TRP A 290 -0.65 -23.81 2.35
CA TRP A 290 -0.84 -23.25 3.71
C TRP A 290 -1.32 -21.79 3.73
N CYS A 291 -1.38 -21.13 2.57
CA CYS A 291 -1.82 -19.75 2.46
C CYS A 291 -3.35 -19.65 2.45
N GLY A 292 -3.97 -19.47 3.61
CA GLY A 292 -5.42 -19.34 3.73
C GLY A 292 -6.04 -18.24 2.85
N PRO A 293 -5.48 -17.03 2.76
CA PRO A 293 -5.95 -16.00 1.84
C PRO A 293 -5.89 -16.44 0.37
N CYS A 294 -4.79 -17.08 -0.07
CA CYS A 294 -4.65 -17.60 -1.45
C CYS A 294 -5.76 -18.59 -1.79
N ARG A 295 -5.99 -19.56 -0.87
CA ARG A 295 -7.02 -20.58 -1.02
C ARG A 295 -8.45 -19.99 -1.16
N ARG A 296 -8.72 -18.88 -0.49
CA ARG A 296 -10.01 -18.17 -0.62
C ARG A 296 -10.17 -17.45 -1.95
N GLU A 297 -9.09 -17.09 -2.62
CA GLU A 297 -9.11 -16.41 -3.93
C GLU A 297 -9.14 -17.39 -5.11
N ASN A 298 -8.64 -18.61 -4.92
CA ASN A 298 -8.59 -19.65 -5.97
C ASN A 298 -9.91 -19.82 -6.73
N PRO A 299 -11.11 -19.84 -6.12
CA PRO A 299 -12.36 -19.94 -6.86
C PRO A 299 -12.58 -18.81 -7.89
N ALA A 300 -12.13 -17.58 -7.60
CA ALA A 300 -12.22 -16.47 -8.53
C ALA A 300 -11.24 -16.63 -9.71
N VAL A 301 -10.05 -17.18 -9.45
CA VAL A 301 -9.05 -17.50 -10.50
C VAL A 301 -9.57 -18.64 -11.40
N VAL A 302 -10.16 -19.69 -10.82
CA VAL A 302 -10.78 -20.79 -11.56
C VAL A 302 -11.87 -20.25 -12.49
N LYS A 303 -12.78 -19.42 -11.96
CA LYS A 303 -13.83 -18.80 -12.78
C LYS A 303 -13.25 -17.99 -13.94
N ALA A 304 -12.22 -17.17 -13.69
CA ALA A 304 -11.57 -16.38 -14.72
C ALA A 304 -10.88 -17.28 -15.77
N TYR A 305 -10.24 -18.36 -15.34
CA TYR A 305 -9.62 -19.33 -16.25
C TYR A 305 -10.67 -20.00 -17.15
N ASP A 306 -11.77 -20.50 -16.58
CA ASP A 306 -12.84 -21.14 -17.34
C ASP A 306 -13.47 -20.21 -18.38
N GLU A 307 -13.60 -18.91 -18.04
CA GLU A 307 -14.23 -17.92 -18.89
C GLU A 307 -13.33 -17.44 -20.03
N TYR A 308 -12.02 -17.19 -19.76
CA TYR A 308 -11.12 -16.49 -20.68
C TYR A 308 -10.02 -17.35 -21.30
N ASN A 309 -9.81 -18.60 -20.86
CA ASN A 309 -8.71 -19.43 -21.36
C ASN A 309 -8.79 -19.64 -22.87
N LYS A 310 -9.99 -19.86 -23.42
CA LYS A 310 -10.20 -20.05 -24.87
C LYS A 310 -9.89 -18.80 -25.70
N ASP A 311 -9.91 -17.63 -25.08
CA ASP A 311 -9.61 -16.35 -25.73
C ASP A 311 -8.12 -15.97 -25.60
N GLY A 312 -7.31 -16.82 -24.92
CA GLY A 312 -5.88 -16.60 -24.77
C GLY A 312 -5.47 -16.08 -23.39
N PHE A 313 -6.28 -16.29 -22.35
CA PHE A 313 -5.86 -16.14 -20.96
C PHE A 313 -5.22 -17.43 -20.45
N GLU A 314 -4.19 -17.31 -19.61
CA GLU A 314 -3.52 -18.43 -18.99
C GLU A 314 -3.11 -18.13 -17.55
N VAL A 315 -2.97 -19.17 -16.73
CA VAL A 315 -2.49 -19.03 -15.35
C VAL A 315 -1.18 -19.80 -15.19
N PHE A 316 -0.20 -19.16 -14.56
CA PHE A 316 1.08 -19.74 -14.19
C PHE A 316 1.27 -19.62 -12.67
N SER A 317 1.12 -20.72 -11.94
CA SER A 317 1.12 -20.72 -10.48
C SER A 317 2.45 -21.20 -9.92
N VAL A 318 3.13 -20.34 -9.17
CA VAL A 318 4.38 -20.64 -8.45
C VAL A 318 4.06 -20.91 -6.99
N SER A 319 4.26 -22.15 -6.55
CA SER A 319 4.03 -22.53 -5.15
C SER A 319 5.26 -22.30 -4.29
N LEU A 320 5.05 -21.69 -3.11
CA LEU A 320 6.03 -21.54 -2.03
C LEU A 320 5.90 -22.67 -0.98
N ASP A 321 5.42 -23.83 -1.38
CA ASP A 321 5.40 -25.00 -0.52
C ASP A 321 6.81 -25.60 -0.37
N LYS A 322 7.06 -26.25 0.76
CA LYS A 322 8.25 -27.10 0.99
C LYS A 322 7.92 -28.58 0.85
N GLU A 323 6.64 -28.94 0.90
CA GLU A 323 6.14 -30.30 0.82
C GLU A 323 5.33 -30.52 -0.44
N LYS A 324 5.88 -31.32 -1.36
CA LYS A 324 5.27 -31.61 -2.67
C LYS A 324 3.87 -32.21 -2.55
N THR A 325 3.66 -33.10 -1.60
CA THR A 325 2.37 -33.78 -1.40
C THR A 325 1.27 -32.77 -1.04
N LYS A 326 1.52 -31.87 -0.09
CA LYS A 326 0.55 -30.84 0.32
C LYS A 326 0.22 -29.88 -0.82
N TRP A 327 1.22 -29.51 -1.62
CA TRP A 327 1.03 -28.69 -2.80
C TRP A 327 0.10 -29.35 -3.82
N ILE A 328 0.35 -30.64 -4.18
CA ILE A 328 -0.49 -31.39 -5.12
C ILE A 328 -1.91 -31.58 -4.58
N GLU A 329 -2.05 -31.93 -3.30
CA GLU A 329 -3.36 -32.04 -2.66
C GLU A 329 -4.16 -30.74 -2.71
N ALA A 330 -3.50 -29.60 -2.49
CA ALA A 330 -4.14 -28.28 -2.56
C ALA A 330 -4.59 -27.91 -3.98
N ILE A 331 -3.80 -28.23 -5.01
CA ILE A 331 -4.19 -28.07 -6.43
C ILE A 331 -5.49 -28.84 -6.69
N ALA A 332 -5.55 -30.10 -6.27
CA ALA A 332 -6.72 -30.95 -6.48
C ALA A 332 -7.95 -30.48 -5.67
N GLN A 333 -7.77 -30.09 -4.40
CA GLN A 333 -8.84 -29.63 -3.53
C GLN A 333 -9.48 -28.33 -4.01
N ASP A 334 -8.69 -27.41 -4.56
CA ASP A 334 -9.17 -26.11 -5.02
C ASP A 334 -9.60 -26.14 -6.49
N GLY A 335 -9.49 -27.29 -7.18
CA GLY A 335 -9.90 -27.45 -8.58
C GLY A 335 -9.08 -26.61 -9.56
N LEU A 336 -7.77 -26.40 -9.32
CA LEU A 336 -6.91 -25.57 -10.15
C LEU A 336 -6.56 -26.32 -11.45
N GLY A 337 -7.39 -26.17 -12.48
CA GLY A 337 -7.39 -27.00 -13.68
C GLY A 337 -6.36 -26.65 -14.77
N TRP A 338 -5.55 -25.59 -14.61
CA TRP A 338 -4.51 -25.22 -15.57
C TRP A 338 -3.24 -26.05 -15.41
N PRO A 339 -2.43 -26.21 -16.47
CA PRO A 339 -1.27 -27.12 -16.44
C PRO A 339 0.00 -26.51 -15.85
N ASN A 340 0.05 -25.17 -15.69
CA ASN A 340 1.28 -24.45 -15.37
C ASN A 340 1.43 -24.24 -13.87
N HIS A 341 1.46 -25.33 -13.10
CA HIS A 341 1.80 -25.33 -11.68
C HIS A 341 3.27 -25.66 -11.53
N VAL A 342 4.04 -24.81 -10.86
CA VAL A 342 5.48 -25.03 -10.67
C VAL A 342 5.92 -24.74 -9.23
N SER A 343 6.99 -25.43 -8.79
CA SER A 343 7.62 -25.15 -7.50
C SER A 343 9.06 -25.64 -7.48
N ASP A 344 9.94 -24.91 -6.79
CA ASP A 344 11.27 -25.37 -6.42
C ASP A 344 11.30 -26.01 -5.01
N LEU A 345 10.16 -26.06 -4.34
CA LEU A 345 9.95 -26.58 -2.98
C LEU A 345 10.86 -25.91 -1.92
N ARG A 346 11.27 -24.66 -2.15
CA ARG A 346 12.17 -23.92 -1.26
C ARG A 346 11.46 -22.93 -0.34
N GLY A 347 10.14 -22.83 -0.42
CA GLY A 347 9.36 -21.89 0.38
C GLY A 347 9.77 -20.45 0.07
N TRP A 348 10.02 -19.65 1.11
CA TRP A 348 10.47 -18.26 0.96
C TRP A 348 11.88 -18.08 0.37
N GLU A 349 12.66 -19.16 0.25
CA GLU A 349 13.96 -19.17 -0.44
C GLU A 349 13.81 -19.43 -1.94
N SER A 350 12.60 -19.45 -2.47
CA SER A 350 12.32 -19.63 -3.88
C SER A 350 12.95 -18.53 -4.72
N LYS A 351 13.76 -18.94 -5.73
CA LYS A 351 14.42 -17.98 -6.62
C LYS A 351 13.43 -17.09 -7.37
N PRO A 352 12.35 -17.60 -8.00
CA PRO A 352 11.33 -16.75 -8.61
C PRO A 352 10.70 -15.77 -7.62
N ALA A 353 10.44 -16.17 -6.38
CA ALA A 353 9.90 -15.25 -5.38
C ALA A 353 10.87 -14.10 -5.12
N ALA A 354 12.17 -14.38 -5.02
CA ALA A 354 13.21 -13.36 -4.88
C ALA A 354 13.31 -12.46 -6.12
N ASP A 355 13.35 -13.04 -7.34
CA ASP A 355 13.47 -12.31 -8.60
C ASP A 355 12.29 -11.36 -8.85
N PHE A 356 11.09 -11.74 -8.39
CA PHE A 356 9.88 -10.92 -8.45
C PHE A 356 9.67 -10.04 -7.20
N GLY A 357 10.53 -10.18 -6.19
CA GLY A 357 10.43 -9.46 -4.92
C GLY A 357 9.19 -9.79 -4.12
N VAL A 358 8.82 -11.05 -4.10
CA VAL A 358 7.65 -11.55 -3.37
C VAL A 358 8.02 -11.75 -1.91
N HIS A 359 7.51 -10.90 -1.04
CA HIS A 359 7.71 -11.00 0.43
C HIS A 359 6.47 -11.42 1.19
N SER A 360 5.32 -11.46 0.53
CA SER A 360 4.04 -11.94 1.08
C SER A 360 3.20 -12.58 -0.02
N ILE A 361 2.36 -13.54 0.34
CA ILE A 361 1.40 -14.18 -0.56
C ILE A 361 -0.03 -14.02 -0.02
N PRO A 362 -1.01 -13.98 -0.95
CA PRO A 362 -0.94 -14.13 -2.40
C PRO A 362 -0.29 -12.91 -3.08
N PHE A 363 0.51 -13.17 -4.12
CA PHE A 363 1.12 -12.12 -4.93
C PHE A 363 0.90 -12.40 -6.43
N PRO A 364 -0.21 -11.93 -7.00
CA PRO A 364 -0.48 -12.08 -8.42
C PRO A 364 0.21 -11.01 -9.24
N VAL A 365 0.64 -11.37 -10.45
CA VAL A 365 1.21 -10.50 -11.47
C VAL A 365 0.49 -10.75 -12.79
N LEU A 366 -0.05 -9.73 -13.42
CA LEU A 366 -0.66 -9.82 -14.73
C LEU A 366 0.36 -9.42 -15.81
N ILE A 367 0.49 -10.26 -16.81
CA ILE A 367 1.49 -10.15 -17.87
C ILE A 367 0.76 -10.13 -19.22
N ASP A 368 1.12 -9.21 -20.09
CA ASP A 368 0.52 -9.10 -21.43
C ASP A 368 1.07 -10.14 -22.41
N ARG A 369 0.56 -10.12 -23.65
CA ARG A 369 0.94 -11.04 -24.72
C ARG A 369 2.42 -10.94 -25.12
N ASP A 370 3.01 -9.77 -24.92
CA ASP A 370 4.45 -9.52 -25.18
C ASP A 370 5.34 -9.97 -24.01
N GLY A 371 4.74 -10.42 -22.90
CA GLY A 371 5.44 -10.81 -21.67
C GLY A 371 5.82 -9.67 -20.75
N LYS A 372 5.20 -8.53 -20.92
CA LYS A 372 5.44 -7.35 -20.06
C LYS A 372 4.47 -7.33 -18.88
N VAL A 373 4.98 -6.94 -17.73
CA VAL A 373 4.16 -6.78 -16.53
C VAL A 373 3.23 -5.57 -16.69
N ILE A 374 1.93 -5.77 -16.54
CA ILE A 374 0.92 -4.72 -16.70
C ILE A 374 0.20 -4.36 -15.40
N ALA A 375 0.14 -5.30 -14.45
CA ALA A 375 -0.37 -5.07 -13.11
C ALA A 375 0.19 -6.12 -12.14
N TYR A 376 0.18 -5.85 -10.83
CA TYR A 376 0.56 -6.83 -9.80
C TYR A 376 -0.06 -6.51 -8.44
N GLY A 377 0.00 -7.48 -7.54
CA GLY A 377 -0.48 -7.36 -6.17
C GLY A 377 -1.99 -7.14 -6.08
N PRO A 378 -2.49 -6.28 -5.16
CA PRO A 378 -3.92 -6.06 -4.95
C PRO A 378 -4.69 -5.61 -6.19
N ASN A 379 -3.99 -4.99 -7.16
CA ASN A 379 -4.59 -4.51 -8.41
C ASN A 379 -4.89 -5.63 -9.42
N VAL A 380 -4.63 -6.90 -9.07
CA VAL A 380 -4.85 -8.08 -9.93
C VAL A 380 -5.71 -9.13 -9.21
N ARG A 381 -6.47 -8.74 -8.17
CA ARG A 381 -7.24 -9.68 -7.33
C ARG A 381 -8.74 -9.48 -7.46
N GLY A 382 -9.48 -10.58 -7.33
CA GLY A 382 -10.93 -10.55 -7.33
C GLY A 382 -11.52 -9.79 -8.52
N PRO A 383 -12.42 -8.80 -8.29
CA PRO A 383 -13.03 -8.02 -9.36
C PRO A 383 -12.06 -7.22 -10.24
N MET A 384 -10.86 -6.90 -9.72
CA MET A 384 -9.85 -6.18 -10.50
C MET A 384 -9.24 -7.07 -11.59
N LEU A 385 -9.02 -8.37 -11.30
CA LEU A 385 -8.61 -9.33 -12.32
C LEU A 385 -9.65 -9.39 -13.45
N GLU A 386 -10.93 -9.52 -13.09
CA GLU A 386 -12.02 -9.56 -14.08
C GLU A 386 -12.09 -8.27 -14.93
N ALA A 387 -11.90 -7.10 -14.30
CA ALA A 387 -11.87 -5.82 -15.02
C ALA A 387 -10.72 -5.75 -16.03
N HIS A 388 -9.51 -6.20 -15.65
CA HIS A 388 -8.38 -6.28 -16.57
C HIS A 388 -8.66 -7.23 -17.73
N LEU A 389 -9.20 -8.41 -17.44
CA LEU A 389 -9.51 -9.41 -18.49
C LEU A 389 -10.59 -8.90 -19.44
N LYS A 390 -11.65 -8.26 -18.94
CA LYS A 390 -12.65 -7.60 -19.79
C LYS A 390 -12.03 -6.56 -20.72
N GLN A 391 -11.13 -5.75 -20.21
CA GLN A 391 -10.43 -4.75 -21.02
C GLN A 391 -9.57 -5.40 -22.11
N PHE A 392 -8.86 -6.51 -21.80
CA PHE A 392 -8.00 -7.20 -22.76
C PHE A 392 -8.78 -7.97 -23.83
N PHE A 393 -9.91 -8.54 -23.47
CA PHE A 393 -10.68 -9.45 -24.35
C PHE A 393 -11.93 -8.78 -24.92
N GLY A 394 -12.19 -7.49 -24.60
CA GLY A 394 -13.25 -6.70 -25.23
C GLY A 394 -14.68 -7.13 -24.84
N ARG A 395 -14.86 -7.63 -23.63
CA ARG A 395 -16.17 -8.09 -23.12
C ARG A 395 -16.72 -7.20 -22.02
#